data_53497b718a7d7b648d0ca658b76cd6fb
#
_entry.id   53497b718a7d7b648d0ca658b76cd6fb
#
_cell.length_a   1.000
_cell.length_b   1.000
_cell.length_c   1.000
_cell.angle_alpha   90.00
_cell.angle_beta   90.00
_cell.angle_gamma   90.00
#
_symmetry.space_group_name_H-M   'P 1'
#
loop_
_entity.id
_entity.type
_entity.pdbx_description
1 polymer ?
#
loop_
_entity_poly.entity_id
_entity_poly.type
_entity_poly.pdbx_seq_one_letter_code
_entity_poly.pdbx_strand_id
1 'polypeptide(L)'
;MLEAQAHSHLKTLLRQDESNWPHHLTLSRLVGRSLRRGDRTLLRLPPGPGERWWLGLLMPLCLQPSSAVLVLTEPQRQRLLQVELPRLRNQGFRLACWSGSTPPPSEQLWLLDHEGLIRAYRSQQLKQRSLLIPDIDQLSCRLRQHLAIR
;
A
#
# COMPACT_ATOMS: atom_id res chain seq x y z
N MET A 1 -9.41 14.95 -9.36
CA MET A 1 -8.09 14.68 -8.77
C MET A 1 -8.15 13.47 -7.86
N LEU A 2 -7.10 12.68 -7.86
CA LEU A 2 -7.02 11.45 -7.05
C LEU A 2 -7.25 11.72 -5.56
N GLU A 3 -6.59 12.73 -5.01
CA GLU A 3 -6.70 13.08 -3.59
C GLU A 3 -8.13 13.47 -3.21
N ALA A 4 -8.81 14.24 -4.04
CA ALA A 4 -10.16 14.68 -3.78
C ALA A 4 -11.16 13.52 -3.84
N GLN A 5 -11.01 12.63 -4.82
CA GLN A 5 -11.85 11.44 -4.94
C GLN A 5 -11.63 10.50 -3.76
N ALA A 6 -10.38 10.25 -3.40
CA ALA A 6 -10.04 9.41 -2.24
C ALA A 6 -10.60 10.00 -0.95
N HIS A 7 -10.50 11.33 -0.77
CA HIS A 7 -11.04 12.03 0.40
C HIS A 7 -12.54 11.84 0.51
N SER A 8 -13.26 12.04 -0.60
CA SER A 8 -14.71 11.91 -0.62
C SER A 8 -15.18 10.50 -0.27
N HIS A 9 -14.59 9.48 -0.90
CA HIS A 9 -14.94 8.09 -0.64
C HIS A 9 -14.58 7.67 0.79
N LEU A 10 -13.39 8.07 1.26
CA LEU A 10 -12.92 7.73 2.59
C LEU A 10 -13.80 8.36 3.67
N LYS A 11 -14.22 9.60 3.46
CA LYS A 11 -15.13 10.29 4.39
C LYS A 11 -16.44 9.53 4.58
N THR A 12 -16.98 8.98 3.50
CA THR A 12 -18.19 8.15 3.55
C THR A 12 -17.92 6.85 4.32
N LEU A 13 -16.80 6.20 4.08
CA LEU A 13 -16.42 4.96 4.78
C LEU A 13 -16.20 5.19 6.28
N LEU A 14 -15.58 6.28 6.65
CA LEU A 14 -15.27 6.57 8.05
C LEU A 14 -16.50 6.81 8.91
N ARG A 15 -17.62 7.25 8.30
CA ARG A 15 -18.90 7.37 9.00
C ARG A 15 -19.46 6.01 9.45
N GLN A 16 -19.04 4.94 8.79
CA GLN A 16 -19.51 3.58 9.03
C GLN A 16 -18.47 2.74 9.79
N ASP A 17 -17.26 3.25 9.94
CA ASP A 17 -16.16 2.53 10.57
C ASP A 17 -16.13 2.85 12.07
N GLU A 18 -16.16 1.79 12.87
CA GLU A 18 -16.06 1.88 14.33
C GLU A 18 -14.63 2.19 14.80
N SER A 19 -13.62 1.94 13.98
CA SER A 19 -12.23 2.23 14.32
C SER A 19 -11.86 3.67 14.01
N ASN A 20 -12.20 4.57 14.87
CA ASN A 20 -12.06 6.02 14.68
C ASN A 20 -10.61 6.49 14.77
N TRP A 21 -9.79 6.17 13.76
CA TRP A 21 -8.43 6.70 13.67
C TRP A 21 -8.44 8.06 12.97
N PRO A 22 -8.00 9.14 13.64
CA PRO A 22 -8.18 10.49 13.10
C PRO A 22 -7.28 10.83 11.92
N HIS A 23 -6.30 9.99 11.61
CA HIS A 23 -5.27 10.30 10.60
C HIS A 23 -5.55 9.72 9.21
N HIS A 24 -6.66 9.01 9.02
CA HIS A 24 -7.00 8.38 7.73
C HIS A 24 -7.03 9.39 6.57
N LEU A 25 -7.71 10.50 6.76
CA LEU A 25 -7.86 11.49 5.69
C LEU A 25 -6.54 12.14 5.31
N THR A 26 -5.72 12.45 6.30
CA THR A 26 -4.39 13.02 6.07
C THR A 26 -3.48 12.03 5.35
N LEU A 27 -3.46 10.78 5.80
CA LEU A 27 -2.65 9.74 5.15
C LEU A 27 -3.08 9.53 3.72
N SER A 28 -4.38 9.41 3.46
CA SER A 28 -4.93 9.22 2.12
C SER A 28 -4.53 10.36 1.19
N ARG A 29 -4.59 11.60 1.66
CA ARG A 29 -4.18 12.76 0.87
C ARG A 29 -2.71 12.72 0.52
N LEU A 30 -1.85 12.38 1.48
CA LEU A 30 -0.41 12.32 1.25
C LEU A 30 -0.03 11.17 0.31
N VAL A 31 -0.65 10.01 0.47
CA VAL A 31 -0.42 8.87 -0.43
C VAL A 31 -0.90 9.19 -1.85
N GLY A 32 -2.11 9.73 -1.98
CA GLY A 32 -2.66 10.12 -3.29
C GLY A 32 -1.78 11.15 -4.00
N ARG A 33 -1.28 12.14 -3.26
CA ARG A 33 -0.37 13.15 -3.80
C ARG A 33 0.94 12.53 -4.27
N SER A 34 1.53 11.64 -3.47
CA SER A 34 2.77 10.96 -3.83
C SER A 34 2.59 10.09 -5.08
N LEU A 35 1.48 9.38 -5.20
CA LEU A 35 1.18 8.57 -6.38
C LEU A 35 1.03 9.44 -7.64
N ARG A 36 0.33 10.56 -7.51
CA ARG A 36 0.10 11.46 -8.64
C ARG A 36 1.39 12.15 -9.10
N ARG A 37 2.25 12.56 -8.18
CA ARG A 37 3.48 13.31 -8.47
C ARG A 37 4.71 12.43 -8.68
N GLY A 38 4.67 11.17 -8.21
CA GLY A 38 5.86 10.32 -8.16
C GLY A 38 6.89 10.76 -7.12
N ASP A 39 6.45 11.46 -6.08
CA ASP A 39 7.33 11.96 -5.03
C ASP A 39 7.88 10.82 -4.17
N ARG A 40 9.08 11.03 -3.63
CA ARG A 40 9.64 10.17 -2.59
C ARG A 40 9.25 10.75 -1.24
N THR A 41 8.45 10.01 -0.49
CA THR A 41 7.89 10.50 0.77
C THR A 41 8.09 9.47 1.87
N LEU A 42 8.59 9.90 3.01
CA LEU A 42 8.65 9.10 4.23
C LEU A 42 7.61 9.65 5.20
N LEU A 43 6.64 8.80 5.56
CA LEU A 43 5.59 9.18 6.48
C LEU A 43 5.81 8.44 7.80
N ARG A 44 5.84 9.17 8.90
CA ARG A 44 5.81 8.61 10.24
C ARG A 44 4.39 8.64 10.76
N LEU A 45 3.87 7.46 11.09
CA LEU A 45 2.54 7.36 11.64
C LEU A 45 2.61 7.41 13.17
N PRO A 46 1.59 8.01 13.83
CA PRO A 46 1.54 8.02 15.28
C PRO A 46 1.58 6.60 15.84
N PRO A 47 2.30 6.37 16.95
CA PRO A 47 2.30 5.06 17.59
C PRO A 47 0.91 4.73 18.14
N GLY A 48 0.54 3.46 18.07
CA GLY A 48 -0.74 2.99 18.55
C GLY A 48 -0.88 1.49 18.39
N PRO A 49 -1.84 0.88 19.06
CA PRO A 49 -2.06 -0.56 18.93
C PRO A 49 -2.62 -0.89 17.54
N GLY A 50 -2.03 -1.90 16.92
CA GLY A 50 -2.47 -2.39 15.62
C GLY A 50 -2.05 -1.51 14.45
N GLU A 51 -2.29 -2.01 13.26
CA GLU A 51 -2.02 -1.30 12.01
C GLU A 51 -3.30 -0.62 11.53
N ARG A 52 -3.50 0.64 11.93
CA ARG A 52 -4.74 1.38 11.65
C ARG A 52 -4.67 2.17 10.34
N TRP A 53 -3.55 2.13 9.64
CA TRP A 53 -3.31 2.94 8.44
C TRP A 53 -3.92 2.34 7.16
N TRP A 54 -4.51 1.14 7.22
CA TRP A 54 -4.95 0.42 6.02
C TRP A 54 -5.93 1.21 5.15
N LEU A 55 -7.00 1.76 5.72
CA LEU A 55 -8.00 2.49 4.92
C LEU A 55 -7.41 3.70 4.22
N GLY A 56 -6.63 4.50 4.95
CA GLY A 56 -5.99 5.67 4.37
C GLY A 56 -5.01 5.35 3.27
N LEU A 57 -4.29 4.23 3.39
CA LEU A 57 -3.37 3.75 2.37
C LEU A 57 -4.10 3.18 1.16
N LEU A 58 -5.10 2.34 1.38
CA LEU A 58 -5.74 1.56 0.33
C LEU A 58 -6.69 2.38 -0.54
N MET A 59 -7.30 3.43 -0.01
CA MET A 59 -8.28 4.19 -0.78
C MET A 59 -7.70 4.81 -2.06
N PRO A 60 -6.54 5.50 -2.04
CA PRO A 60 -5.94 5.96 -3.29
C PRO A 60 -5.58 4.83 -4.24
N LEU A 61 -5.17 3.67 -3.70
CA LEU A 61 -4.81 2.51 -4.51
C LEU A 61 -6.02 1.88 -5.19
N CYS A 62 -7.20 1.94 -4.58
CA CYS A 62 -8.44 1.49 -5.23
C CYS A 62 -8.74 2.30 -6.49
N LEU A 63 -8.34 3.56 -6.52
CA LEU A 63 -8.58 4.45 -7.64
C LEU A 63 -7.50 4.35 -8.72
N GLN A 64 -6.27 4.00 -8.34
CA GLN A 64 -5.14 3.86 -9.26
C GLN A 64 -4.26 2.67 -8.88
N PRO A 65 -4.75 1.42 -9.04
CA PRO A 65 -3.99 0.25 -8.57
C PRO A 65 -2.74 -0.04 -9.39
N SER A 66 -2.73 0.31 -10.68
CA SER A 66 -1.63 -0.04 -11.58
C SER A 66 -0.39 0.82 -11.42
N SER A 67 -0.49 1.95 -10.72
CA SER A 67 0.65 2.88 -10.58
C SER A 67 1.58 2.52 -9.42
N ALA A 68 1.27 1.50 -8.63
CA ALA A 68 1.98 1.21 -7.40
C ALA A 68 2.33 -0.26 -7.24
N VAL A 69 3.39 -0.48 -6.47
CA VAL A 69 3.77 -1.78 -5.93
C VAL A 69 3.71 -1.65 -4.41
N LEU A 70 2.97 -2.54 -3.76
CA LEU A 70 2.83 -2.56 -2.31
C LEU A 70 3.71 -3.68 -1.75
N VAL A 71 4.69 -3.31 -0.93
CA VAL A 71 5.64 -4.25 -0.34
C VAL A 71 5.21 -4.55 1.09
N LEU A 72 4.86 -5.79 1.35
CA LEU A 72 4.29 -6.22 2.62
C LEU A 72 5.06 -7.38 3.23
N THR A 73 5.10 -7.44 4.56
CA THR A 73 5.47 -8.66 5.27
C THR A 73 4.37 -9.70 5.09
N GLU A 74 4.67 -10.98 5.39
CA GLU A 74 3.66 -12.03 5.26
C GLU A 74 2.44 -11.80 6.16
N PRO A 75 2.59 -11.41 7.45
CA PRO A 75 1.42 -11.08 8.27
C PRO A 75 0.59 -9.94 7.68
N GLN A 76 1.23 -8.90 7.14
CA GLN A 76 0.54 -7.79 6.51
C GLN A 76 -0.22 -8.23 5.25
N ARG A 77 0.40 -9.07 4.44
CA ARG A 77 -0.24 -9.61 3.23
C ARG A 77 -1.47 -10.42 3.58
N GLN A 78 -1.38 -11.29 4.57
CA GLN A 78 -2.53 -12.07 5.03
C GLN A 78 -3.64 -11.17 5.57
N ARG A 79 -3.30 -10.14 6.35
CA ARG A 79 -4.30 -9.19 6.83
C ARG A 79 -4.98 -8.46 5.68
N LEU A 80 -4.22 -8.02 4.67
CA LEU A 80 -4.79 -7.38 3.50
C LEU A 80 -5.81 -8.29 2.82
N LEU A 81 -5.42 -9.53 2.51
CA LEU A 81 -6.25 -10.45 1.73
C LEU A 81 -7.45 -10.98 2.52
N GLN A 82 -7.32 -11.18 3.82
CA GLN A 82 -8.35 -11.82 4.64
C GLN A 82 -9.25 -10.84 5.36
N VAL A 83 -8.79 -9.64 5.65
CA VAL A 83 -9.54 -8.65 6.45
C VAL A 83 -9.83 -7.40 5.65
N GLU A 84 -8.81 -6.74 5.13
CA GLU A 84 -8.97 -5.40 4.56
C GLU A 84 -9.65 -5.40 3.20
N LEU A 85 -9.28 -6.31 2.31
CA LEU A 85 -9.95 -6.41 0.99
C LEU A 85 -11.41 -6.82 1.11
N PRO A 86 -11.78 -7.83 1.94
CA PRO A 86 -13.19 -8.12 2.16
C PRO A 86 -13.97 -6.95 2.77
N ARG A 87 -13.36 -6.19 3.68
CA ARG A 87 -13.98 -5.00 4.26
C ARG A 87 -14.28 -3.95 3.19
N LEU A 88 -13.33 -3.66 2.31
CA LEU A 88 -13.52 -2.73 1.20
C LEU A 88 -14.61 -3.22 0.25
N ARG A 89 -14.62 -4.51 -0.06
CA ARG A 89 -15.62 -5.11 -0.94
C ARG A 89 -17.03 -4.96 -0.38
N ASN A 90 -17.19 -5.14 0.93
CA ASN A 90 -18.49 -4.97 1.60
C ASN A 90 -18.97 -3.51 1.53
N GLN A 91 -18.07 -2.57 1.36
CA GLN A 91 -18.39 -1.15 1.21
C GLN A 91 -18.50 -0.71 -0.26
N GLY A 92 -18.47 -1.66 -1.19
CA GLY A 92 -18.61 -1.38 -2.61
C GLY A 92 -17.33 -1.00 -3.34
N PHE A 93 -16.16 -1.15 -2.71
CA PHE A 93 -14.87 -0.86 -3.33
C PHE A 93 -14.14 -2.15 -3.66
N ARG A 94 -13.50 -2.17 -4.81
CA ARG A 94 -12.70 -3.32 -5.25
C ARG A 94 -11.27 -2.89 -5.52
N LEU A 95 -10.34 -3.68 -5.01
CA LEU A 95 -8.92 -3.53 -5.31
C LEU A 95 -8.41 -4.88 -5.80
N ALA A 96 -8.14 -4.96 -7.09
CA ALA A 96 -7.56 -6.17 -7.67
C ALA A 96 -6.07 -6.21 -7.35
N CYS A 97 -5.62 -7.33 -6.78
CA CYS A 97 -4.24 -7.53 -6.38
C CYS A 97 -3.60 -8.69 -7.14
N TRP A 98 -2.32 -8.56 -7.43
CA TRP A 98 -1.51 -9.55 -8.13
C TRP A 98 -0.32 -9.92 -7.26
N SER A 99 -0.11 -11.20 -6.99
CA SER A 99 0.98 -11.69 -6.12
C SER A 99 2.03 -12.48 -6.89
N GLY A 100 2.06 -12.38 -8.21
CA GLY A 100 3.04 -13.10 -9.02
C GLY A 100 4.43 -12.49 -8.95
N SER A 101 5.41 -13.24 -9.42
CA SER A 101 6.82 -12.81 -9.44
C SER A 101 7.14 -11.88 -10.61
N THR A 102 6.24 -11.76 -11.56
CA THR A 102 6.35 -10.86 -12.72
C THR A 102 5.34 -9.72 -12.60
N PRO A 103 5.50 -8.62 -13.35
CA PRO A 103 4.52 -7.54 -13.32
C PRO A 103 3.11 -8.01 -13.67
N PRO A 104 2.07 -7.39 -13.10
CA PRO A 104 0.69 -7.79 -13.37
C PRO A 104 0.34 -7.62 -14.85
N PRO A 105 -0.43 -8.58 -15.42
CA PRO A 105 -0.84 -8.50 -16.82
C PRO A 105 -1.96 -7.51 -17.09
N SER A 106 -2.59 -6.98 -16.05
CA SER A 106 -3.71 -6.03 -16.16
C SER A 106 -3.59 -4.97 -15.08
N GLU A 107 -4.58 -4.09 -14.98
CA GLU A 107 -4.61 -3.03 -13.97
C GLU A 107 -4.87 -3.63 -12.58
N GLN A 108 -3.80 -4.09 -11.95
CA GLN A 108 -3.84 -4.68 -10.62
C GLN A 108 -2.73 -4.09 -9.75
N LEU A 109 -2.97 -4.04 -8.45
CA LEU A 109 -1.93 -3.68 -7.49
C LEU A 109 -0.96 -4.84 -7.33
N TRP A 110 0.31 -4.58 -7.58
CA TRP A 110 1.34 -5.61 -7.44
C TRP A 110 1.76 -5.72 -5.99
N LEU A 111 1.57 -6.90 -5.41
CA LEU A 111 1.99 -7.20 -4.04
C LEU A 111 3.30 -7.97 -4.07
N LEU A 112 4.30 -7.48 -3.37
CA LEU A 112 5.60 -8.14 -3.24
C LEU A 112 5.97 -8.25 -1.76
N ASP A 113 6.72 -9.29 -1.42
CA ASP A 113 7.46 -9.34 -0.17
C ASP A 113 8.84 -8.67 -0.36
N HIS A 114 9.65 -8.66 0.69
CA HIS A 114 10.96 -8.00 0.62
C HIS A 114 11.89 -8.69 -0.38
N GLU A 115 11.85 -10.02 -0.46
CA GLU A 115 12.66 -10.77 -1.43
C GLU A 115 12.17 -10.54 -2.86
N GLY A 116 10.85 -10.52 -3.05
CA GLY A 116 10.24 -10.21 -4.34
C GLY A 116 10.60 -8.82 -4.82
N LEU A 117 10.65 -7.84 -3.91
CA LEU A 117 11.09 -6.48 -4.22
C LEU A 117 12.53 -6.46 -4.74
N ILE A 118 13.43 -7.17 -4.06
CA ILE A 118 14.84 -7.24 -4.46
C ILE A 118 14.98 -7.87 -5.85
N ARG A 119 14.28 -8.97 -6.10
CA ARG A 119 14.28 -9.64 -7.40
C ARG A 119 13.73 -8.74 -8.51
N ALA A 120 12.63 -8.07 -8.25
CA ALA A 120 12.01 -7.16 -9.23
C ALA A 120 12.93 -5.98 -9.55
N TYR A 121 13.60 -5.44 -8.53
CA TYR A 121 14.57 -4.36 -8.71
C TYR A 121 15.74 -4.81 -9.59
N ARG A 122 16.32 -5.98 -9.31
CA ARG A 122 17.43 -6.53 -10.09
C ARG A 122 17.05 -6.82 -11.54
N SER A 123 15.80 -7.23 -11.76
CA SER A 123 15.28 -7.52 -13.10
C SER A 123 14.74 -6.28 -13.81
N GLN A 124 14.88 -5.10 -13.22
CA GLN A 124 14.43 -3.82 -13.77
C GLN A 124 12.92 -3.79 -14.08
N GLN A 125 12.12 -4.46 -13.26
CA GLN A 125 10.67 -4.57 -13.44
C GLN A 125 9.87 -3.49 -12.69
N LEU A 126 10.55 -2.60 -11.95
CA LEU A 126 9.89 -1.57 -11.13
C LEU A 126 9.80 -0.21 -11.81
N LYS A 127 10.15 -0.11 -13.08
CA LYS A 127 10.12 1.16 -13.81
C LYS A 127 8.70 1.72 -13.88
N GLN A 128 8.57 3.02 -13.67
CA GLN A 128 7.31 3.76 -13.75
C GLN A 128 6.27 3.34 -12.71
N ARG A 129 6.70 2.66 -11.64
CA ARG A 129 5.82 2.27 -10.54
C ARG A 129 6.27 2.90 -9.24
N SER A 130 5.32 3.37 -8.45
CA SER A 130 5.59 3.89 -7.11
C SER A 130 5.68 2.74 -6.12
N LEU A 131 6.67 2.78 -5.24
CA LEU A 131 6.83 1.79 -4.18
C LEU A 131 6.19 2.30 -2.90
N LEU A 132 5.32 1.48 -2.32
CA LEU A 132 4.72 1.73 -1.02
C LEU A 132 5.20 0.66 -0.06
N ILE A 133 5.93 1.07 0.96
CA ILE A 133 6.57 0.15 1.91
C ILE A 133 6.14 0.54 3.32
N PRO A 134 5.07 -0.07 3.86
CA PRO A 134 4.58 0.28 5.19
C PRO A 134 5.57 0.04 6.32
N ASP A 135 6.43 -0.98 6.17
CA ASP A 135 7.43 -1.31 7.19
C ASP A 135 8.84 -1.19 6.62
N ILE A 136 9.29 0.06 6.45
CA ILE A 136 10.63 0.35 5.89
C ILE A 136 11.75 -0.13 6.81
N ASP A 137 11.53 -0.18 8.12
CA ASP A 137 12.55 -0.61 9.07
C ASP A 137 12.87 -2.09 8.90
N GLN A 138 11.86 -2.94 8.71
CA GLN A 138 12.08 -4.36 8.43
C GLN A 138 12.77 -4.57 7.08
N LEU A 139 12.39 -3.81 6.07
CA LEU A 139 13.06 -3.88 4.78
C LEU A 139 14.53 -3.51 4.92
N SER A 140 14.85 -2.47 5.65
CA SER A 140 16.23 -2.05 5.90
C SER A 140 17.06 -3.16 6.56
N CYS A 141 16.50 -3.82 7.57
CA CYS A 141 17.16 -4.97 8.22
C CYS A 141 17.41 -6.12 7.24
N ARG A 142 16.41 -6.47 6.43
CA ARG A 142 16.55 -7.55 5.45
C ARG A 142 17.54 -7.21 4.35
N LEU A 143 17.60 -5.97 3.89
CA LEU A 143 18.59 -5.53 2.93
C LEU A 143 20.02 -5.67 3.50
N ARG A 144 20.22 -5.28 4.76
CA ARG A 144 21.51 -5.43 5.43
C ARG A 144 21.92 -6.89 5.52
N GLN A 145 21.01 -7.79 5.90
CA GLN A 145 21.28 -9.22 5.95
C GLN A 145 21.64 -9.77 4.57
N HIS A 146 20.91 -9.37 3.56
CA HIS A 146 21.15 -9.82 2.19
C HIS A 146 22.51 -9.35 1.66
N LEU A 147 22.93 -8.13 1.99
CA LEU A 147 24.21 -7.59 1.60
C LEU A 147 25.37 -8.22 2.41
N ALA A 148 25.14 -8.58 3.66
CA ALA A 148 26.14 -9.19 4.52
C ALA A 148 26.51 -10.62 4.10
N ILE A 149 25.60 -11.33 3.44
CA ILE A 149 25.82 -12.71 2.96
C ILE A 149 26.71 -12.74 1.71
N ARG A 150 26.90 -11.61 1.08
CA ARG A 150 27.81 -11.50 -0.06
C ARG A 150 29.24 -11.32 0.41
#